data_ed5bcf5465abee153df981edcd22b8de
#
_entry.id   ed5bcf5465abee153df981edcd22b8de
#
_cell.length_a   1.000
_cell.length_b   1.000
_cell.length_c   1.000
_cell.angle_alpha   90.00
_cell.angle_beta   90.00
_cell.angle_gamma   90.00
#
_symmetry.space_group_name_H-M   'P 1'
#
loop_
_entity.id
_entity.type
_entity.pdbx_description
1 polymer ?
#
loop_
_entity_poly.entity_id
_entity_poly.type
_entity_poly.pdbx_seq_one_letter_code
_entity_poly.pdbx_strand_id
1 'polypeptide(L)'
;MHEPTRGEMELEERSSLRHVVGLSTELQDVTDAEYRELRLEKVVLVGVWTEGSVAQAEAAMAELAALSETAGAAVLDVLIQRRDKPDPATYIGSGKVREVKQVVDELGADTVICDGELSAGQLIALEKAINVKVIDRTALILDIFAQHASSSEGKAQVTLAQMEYMLPRLRGWGDTLSRQAGGRAGSNGGVGLRGPGETKIETDRRRIRQRMAKLRRELADMKMSRQTKRQRRHTGDTPSVVIVGYTNAGKSSLLNRITGAGVLVQDALFATLDPTTRRGELPDGRTVVFTDTVGFVRYLPTQLVESFRSTLEEVADADIVVHVVDGSDDFPLQKIESVNAVLADVVADYGIELPPVLTVVNKCDVAEPITSVSYTHLTLPTKA
;
A
#
# COMPACT_ATOMS: atom_id res chain seq x y z
N MET A 1 -0.39 38.16 7.97
CA MET A 1 -1.35 37.37 7.19
C MET A 1 -0.63 36.07 6.87
N HIS A 2 -1.13 34.97 7.38
CA HIS A 2 -0.56 33.65 7.10
C HIS A 2 -1.00 33.26 5.67
N GLU A 3 -0.04 33.02 4.77
CA GLU A 3 -0.38 32.41 3.47
C GLU A 3 -0.83 30.98 3.69
N PRO A 4 -1.99 30.58 3.15
CA PRO A 4 -2.48 29.22 3.35
C PRO A 4 -1.49 28.21 2.77
N THR A 5 -1.25 27.14 3.52
CA THR A 5 -0.43 26.04 3.05
C THR A 5 -1.14 25.32 1.90
N ARG A 6 -0.40 24.60 1.08
CA ARG A 6 -0.96 23.84 -0.06
C ARG A 6 -1.98 22.78 0.40
N GLY A 7 -1.77 22.16 1.57
CA GLY A 7 -2.73 21.24 2.18
C GLY A 7 -4.03 21.92 2.59
N GLU A 8 -3.97 23.16 3.10
CA GLU A 8 -5.15 23.98 3.39
C GLU A 8 -5.91 24.37 2.11
N MET A 9 -5.19 24.73 1.04
CA MET A 9 -5.79 25.01 -0.27
C MET A 9 -6.47 23.78 -0.86
N GLU A 10 -5.85 22.60 -0.80
CA GLU A 10 -6.48 21.34 -1.25
C GLU A 10 -7.73 20.97 -0.41
N LEU A 11 -7.72 21.23 0.90
CA LEU A 11 -8.90 21.06 1.76
C LEU A 11 -10.01 22.07 1.43
N GLU A 12 -9.66 23.33 1.14
CA GLU A 12 -10.60 24.34 0.70
C GLU A 12 -11.18 24.03 -0.68
N GLU A 13 -10.38 23.57 -1.63
CA GLU A 13 -10.85 23.10 -2.94
C GLU A 13 -11.79 21.91 -2.81
N ARG A 14 -11.46 20.93 -1.98
CA ARG A 14 -12.37 19.83 -1.65
C ARG A 14 -13.66 20.32 -0.97
N SER A 15 -13.57 21.31 -0.11
CA SER A 15 -14.71 21.93 0.54
C SER A 15 -15.54 22.77 -0.42
N SER A 16 -14.92 23.53 -1.31
CA SER A 16 -15.61 24.34 -2.31
C SER A 16 -16.30 23.50 -3.38
N LEU A 17 -15.68 22.42 -3.84
CA LEU A 17 -16.31 21.41 -4.70
C LEU A 17 -17.54 20.74 -4.05
N ARG A 18 -17.57 20.69 -2.72
CA ARG A 18 -18.76 20.27 -1.95
C ARG A 18 -19.89 21.30 -1.95
N HIS A 19 -19.60 22.56 -2.22
CA HIS A 19 -20.56 23.68 -2.07
C HIS A 19 -21.13 24.21 -3.39
N VAL A 20 -20.58 23.83 -4.53
CA VAL A 20 -21.05 24.28 -5.84
C VAL A 20 -22.28 23.47 -6.26
N VAL A 21 -23.44 23.96 -5.87
CA VAL A 21 -24.73 23.49 -6.37
C VAL A 21 -24.93 24.07 -7.76
N GLY A 22 -24.83 23.23 -8.82
CA GLY A 22 -25.26 23.62 -10.16
C GLY A 22 -24.24 23.59 -11.28
N LEU A 23 -22.99 23.19 -11.03
CA LEU A 23 -22.07 22.87 -12.11
C LEU A 23 -22.35 21.42 -12.59
N SER A 24 -23.00 21.31 -13.76
CA SER A 24 -22.91 20.11 -14.58
C SER A 24 -21.50 20.03 -15.16
N THR A 25 -20.51 19.83 -14.31
CA THR A 25 -19.24 19.31 -14.76
C THR A 25 -19.54 17.87 -15.15
N GLU A 26 -19.56 17.58 -16.42
CA GLU A 26 -19.19 16.28 -16.90
C GLU A 26 -17.85 15.99 -16.22
N LEU A 27 -17.90 15.25 -15.12
CA LEU A 27 -16.73 14.65 -14.49
C LEU A 27 -16.19 13.65 -15.53
N GLN A 28 -15.43 14.17 -16.46
CA GLN A 28 -14.44 13.38 -17.17
C GLN A 28 -13.50 12.87 -16.09
N ASP A 29 -13.74 11.63 -15.69
CA ASP A 29 -12.97 10.87 -14.72
C ASP A 29 -12.95 11.40 -13.27
N VAL A 30 -13.85 10.86 -12.45
CA VAL A 30 -13.81 10.97 -10.97
C VAL A 30 -12.45 10.49 -10.41
N THR A 31 -11.74 9.62 -11.14
CA THR A 31 -10.41 9.12 -10.79
C THR A 31 -9.30 10.15 -11.01
N ASP A 32 -9.37 10.99 -12.04
CA ASP A 32 -8.32 11.98 -12.31
C ASP A 32 -8.40 13.21 -11.40
N ALA A 33 -9.57 13.49 -10.82
CA ALA A 33 -9.75 14.64 -9.93
C ALA A 33 -9.36 14.35 -8.48
N GLU A 34 -9.48 13.09 -8.03
CA GLU A 34 -9.19 12.71 -6.63
C GLU A 34 -7.86 11.99 -6.45
N TYR A 35 -7.31 11.38 -7.48
CA TYR A 35 -5.96 10.80 -7.53
C TYR A 35 -5.00 11.60 -8.42
N ARG A 36 -5.09 12.92 -8.43
CA ARG A 36 -3.91 13.70 -8.77
C ARG A 36 -2.80 13.31 -7.81
N GLU A 37 -1.64 12.98 -8.38
CA GLU A 37 -0.40 12.69 -7.64
C GLU A 37 -0.41 13.39 -6.29
N LEU A 38 -0.43 12.61 -5.22
CA LEU A 38 -0.29 13.13 -3.86
C LEU A 38 1.10 13.78 -3.80
N ARG A 39 1.23 15.03 -4.20
CA ARG A 39 2.46 15.78 -3.94
C ARG A 39 2.49 16.07 -2.45
N LEU A 40 3.04 15.11 -1.72
CA LEU A 40 3.31 15.22 -0.30
C LEU A 40 4.61 16.02 -0.17
N GLU A 41 4.53 17.27 0.24
CA GLU A 41 5.74 18.09 0.39
C GLU A 41 6.30 17.98 1.80
N LYS A 42 5.48 18.23 2.84
CA LYS A 42 5.89 18.26 4.24
C LYS A 42 4.91 17.47 5.10
N VAL A 43 5.38 16.41 5.73
CA VAL A 43 4.50 15.50 6.45
C VAL A 43 4.89 15.34 7.92
N VAL A 44 3.86 15.15 8.75
CA VAL A 44 4.00 14.70 10.14
C VAL A 44 3.44 13.28 10.23
N LEU A 45 4.21 12.37 10.82
CA LEU A 45 3.83 10.98 10.97
C LEU A 45 3.19 10.74 12.35
N VAL A 46 2.14 9.93 12.37
CA VAL A 46 1.41 9.62 13.60
C VAL A 46 1.18 8.12 13.73
N GLY A 47 1.68 7.54 14.82
CA GLY A 47 1.52 6.12 15.12
C GLY A 47 0.77 5.86 16.43
N VAL A 48 -0.02 4.78 16.46
CA VAL A 48 -0.57 4.21 17.68
C VAL A 48 0.14 2.88 17.95
N TRP A 49 0.80 2.80 19.08
CA TRP A 49 1.46 1.60 19.53
C TRP A 49 0.59 0.87 20.55
N THR A 50 0.16 -0.35 20.20
CA THR A 50 -0.73 -1.16 21.05
C THR A 50 0.00 -2.30 21.74
N GLU A 51 0.95 -2.95 21.05
CA GLU A 51 1.64 -4.15 21.49
C GLU A 51 3.13 -4.09 21.14
N GLY A 52 3.93 -4.90 21.81
CA GLY A 52 5.36 -5.00 21.56
C GLY A 52 6.22 -3.99 22.31
N SER A 53 7.48 -3.89 21.95
CA SER A 53 8.47 -3.00 22.56
C SER A 53 8.45 -1.59 21.95
N VAL A 54 9.04 -0.63 22.64
CA VAL A 54 9.25 0.75 22.13
C VAL A 54 10.07 0.71 20.86
N ALA A 55 11.14 -0.08 20.83
CA ALA A 55 12.00 -0.23 19.65
C ALA A 55 11.24 -0.74 18.42
N GLN A 56 10.27 -1.63 18.62
CA GLN A 56 9.40 -2.10 17.51
C GLN A 56 8.47 -1.02 16.99
N ALA A 57 7.96 -0.15 17.89
CA ALA A 57 7.14 0.99 17.48
C ALA A 57 7.98 2.03 16.71
N GLU A 58 9.19 2.30 17.18
CA GLU A 58 10.15 3.20 16.51
C GLU A 58 10.55 2.65 15.13
N ALA A 59 10.83 1.36 15.01
CA ALA A 59 11.12 0.72 13.73
C ALA A 59 9.93 0.77 12.75
N ALA A 60 8.68 0.63 13.25
CA ALA A 60 7.48 0.78 12.44
C ALA A 60 7.33 2.21 11.89
N MET A 61 7.63 3.22 12.71
CA MET A 61 7.59 4.62 12.30
C MET A 61 8.75 4.97 11.36
N ALA A 62 9.93 4.37 11.54
CA ALA A 62 11.05 4.51 10.60
C ALA A 62 10.70 3.92 9.22
N GLU A 63 10.00 2.78 9.19
CA GLU A 63 9.48 2.22 7.93
C GLU A 63 8.45 3.15 7.28
N LEU A 64 7.53 3.75 8.05
CA LEU A 64 6.56 4.71 7.53
C LEU A 64 7.25 5.98 7.00
N ALA A 65 8.32 6.42 7.65
CA ALA A 65 9.14 7.54 7.18
C ALA A 65 9.78 7.21 5.82
N ALA A 66 10.41 6.05 5.69
CA ALA A 66 11.02 5.60 4.44
C ALA A 66 9.98 5.44 3.30
N LEU A 67 8.75 4.99 3.63
CA LEU A 67 7.62 4.97 2.67
C LEU A 67 7.24 6.39 2.23
N SER A 68 7.18 7.33 3.17
CA SER A 68 6.82 8.73 2.90
C SER A 68 7.88 9.40 2.01
N GLU A 69 9.16 9.17 2.29
CA GLU A 69 10.28 9.65 1.47
C GLU A 69 10.25 9.03 0.06
N THR A 70 9.92 7.75 -0.04
CA THR A 70 9.74 7.08 -1.35
C THR A 70 8.61 7.73 -2.17
N ALA A 71 7.56 8.20 -1.51
CA ALA A 71 6.48 8.96 -2.15
C ALA A 71 6.85 10.43 -2.46
N GLY A 72 8.07 10.86 -2.14
CA GLY A 72 8.58 12.21 -2.38
C GLY A 72 8.26 13.23 -1.28
N ALA A 73 7.87 12.76 -0.08
CA ALA A 73 7.58 13.63 1.06
C ALA A 73 8.82 13.92 1.91
N ALA A 74 8.86 15.08 2.53
CA ALA A 74 9.81 15.42 3.60
C ALA A 74 9.15 15.20 4.96
N VAL A 75 9.66 14.27 5.75
CA VAL A 75 9.17 13.99 7.10
C VAL A 75 9.71 15.06 8.06
N LEU A 76 8.83 15.81 8.69
CA LEU A 76 9.18 16.89 9.61
C LEU A 76 9.23 16.42 11.07
N ASP A 77 8.28 15.56 11.46
CA ASP A 77 8.22 15.03 12.83
C ASP A 77 7.47 13.70 12.89
N VAL A 78 7.66 12.96 13.99
CA VAL A 78 7.08 11.65 14.23
C VAL A 78 6.48 11.61 15.62
N LEU A 79 5.18 11.41 15.72
CA LEU A 79 4.43 11.36 16.96
C LEU A 79 3.86 9.97 17.22
N ILE A 80 4.24 9.34 18.33
CA ILE A 80 3.75 8.02 18.72
C ILE A 80 2.90 8.16 19.98
N GLN A 81 1.81 7.41 20.04
CA GLN A 81 0.97 7.28 21.23
C GLN A 81 0.80 5.83 21.62
N ARG A 82 1.10 5.49 22.87
CA ARG A 82 0.77 4.18 23.43
C ARG A 82 -0.71 4.15 23.84
N ARG A 83 -1.42 3.13 23.37
CA ARG A 83 -2.83 2.85 23.73
C ARG A 83 -3.09 1.35 23.64
N ASP A 84 -4.08 0.86 24.38
CA ASP A 84 -4.51 -0.53 24.29
C ASP A 84 -5.26 -0.80 22.96
N LYS A 85 -5.96 0.23 22.44
CA LYS A 85 -6.66 0.20 21.14
C LYS A 85 -6.64 1.60 20.51
N PRO A 86 -6.62 1.71 19.18
CA PRO A 86 -6.86 2.97 18.49
C PRO A 86 -8.19 3.60 18.90
N ASP A 87 -8.23 4.92 18.97
CA ASP A 87 -9.46 5.63 19.29
C ASP A 87 -10.49 5.44 18.15
N PRO A 88 -11.75 5.05 18.45
CA PRO A 88 -12.73 4.78 17.42
C PRO A 88 -13.17 6.04 16.66
N ALA A 89 -13.02 7.23 17.23
CA ALA A 89 -13.42 8.49 16.60
C ALA A 89 -12.28 9.16 15.82
N THR A 90 -11.08 9.15 16.37
CA THR A 90 -9.94 9.94 15.87
C THR A 90 -8.64 9.15 15.76
N TYR A 91 -8.67 7.80 15.85
CA TYR A 91 -7.49 6.92 15.80
C TYR A 91 -6.52 7.15 16.97
N ILE A 92 -6.17 8.41 17.27
CA ILE A 92 -5.39 8.86 18.43
C ILE A 92 -6.28 9.56 19.45
N GLY A 93 -5.85 9.65 20.72
CA GLY A 93 -6.63 10.33 21.74
C GLY A 93 -6.74 11.84 21.49
N SER A 94 -7.85 12.46 21.98
CA SER A 94 -8.13 13.89 21.79
C SER A 94 -7.03 14.85 22.26
N GLY A 95 -6.28 14.47 23.31
CA GLY A 95 -5.07 15.20 23.74
C GLY A 95 -3.96 15.18 22.70
N LYS A 96 -3.71 13.99 22.12
CA LYS A 96 -2.70 13.81 21.06
C LYS A 96 -3.13 14.50 19.75
N VAL A 97 -4.43 14.55 19.42
CA VAL A 97 -4.93 15.34 18.28
C VAL A 97 -4.54 16.81 18.40
N ARG A 98 -4.66 17.39 19.60
CA ARG A 98 -4.24 18.79 19.83
C ARG A 98 -2.74 19.00 19.71
N GLU A 99 -1.95 18.04 20.20
CA GLU A 99 -0.49 18.04 20.06
C GLU A 99 -0.08 17.96 18.58
N VAL A 100 -0.68 17.01 17.82
CA VAL A 100 -0.44 16.88 16.36
C VAL A 100 -0.79 18.20 15.65
N LYS A 101 -1.94 18.82 15.97
CA LYS A 101 -2.31 20.10 15.38
C LYS A 101 -1.28 21.19 15.67
N GLN A 102 -0.82 21.28 16.92
CA GLN A 102 0.19 22.26 17.29
C GLN A 102 1.49 22.05 16.50
N VAL A 103 1.99 20.82 16.39
CA VAL A 103 3.19 20.48 15.63
C VAL A 103 3.03 20.80 14.15
N VAL A 104 1.85 20.48 13.56
CA VAL A 104 1.52 20.81 12.17
C VAL A 104 1.55 22.33 11.94
N ASP A 105 0.93 23.11 12.84
CA ASP A 105 0.89 24.58 12.74
C ASP A 105 2.29 25.20 12.94
N GLU A 106 3.13 24.67 13.85
CA GLU A 106 4.48 25.15 14.13
C GLU A 106 5.47 24.83 13.01
N LEU A 107 5.41 23.63 12.45
CA LEU A 107 6.33 23.18 11.39
C LEU A 107 5.87 23.53 9.99
N GLY A 108 4.62 23.96 9.83
CA GLY A 108 4.02 24.23 8.52
C GLY A 108 3.89 22.95 7.68
N ALA A 109 3.48 21.84 8.31
CA ALA A 109 3.20 20.59 7.60
C ALA A 109 1.88 20.72 6.82
N ASP A 110 1.84 20.12 5.65
CA ASP A 110 0.66 20.13 4.77
C ASP A 110 -0.16 18.84 4.87
N THR A 111 0.45 17.77 5.37
CA THR A 111 -0.20 16.45 5.46
C THR A 111 0.19 15.72 6.74
N VAL A 112 -0.76 14.98 7.31
CA VAL A 112 -0.52 14.02 8.40
C VAL A 112 -0.70 12.60 7.87
N ILE A 113 0.26 11.72 8.15
CA ILE A 113 0.21 10.31 7.74
C ILE A 113 0.08 9.43 8.98
N CYS A 114 -0.95 8.59 9.04
CA CYS A 114 -1.19 7.65 10.13
C CYS A 114 -0.66 6.26 9.80
N ASP A 115 0.02 5.60 10.75
CA ASP A 115 0.60 4.25 10.59
C ASP A 115 -0.46 3.11 10.61
N GLY A 116 -1.73 3.40 10.75
CA GLY A 116 -2.80 2.42 10.72
C GLY A 116 -3.83 2.75 9.66
N GLU A 117 -4.64 1.77 9.30
CA GLU A 117 -5.79 2.00 8.42
C GLU A 117 -6.86 2.81 9.15
N LEU A 118 -7.30 3.91 8.52
CA LEU A 118 -8.33 4.79 9.04
C LEU A 118 -9.70 4.46 8.45
N SER A 119 -10.71 4.39 9.31
CA SER A 119 -12.09 4.45 8.82
C SER A 119 -12.40 5.82 8.23
N ALA A 120 -13.41 5.88 7.35
CA ALA A 120 -13.86 7.15 6.78
C ALA A 120 -14.25 8.21 7.85
N GLY A 121 -14.82 7.74 8.96
CA GLY A 121 -15.18 8.62 10.08
C GLY A 121 -13.97 9.20 10.81
N GLN A 122 -12.95 8.36 11.08
CA GLN A 122 -11.70 8.79 11.71
C GLN A 122 -10.94 9.78 10.83
N LEU A 123 -10.85 9.52 9.53
CA LEU A 123 -10.18 10.40 8.57
C LEU A 123 -10.82 11.79 8.58
N ILE A 124 -12.15 11.87 8.41
CA ILE A 124 -12.89 13.15 8.41
C ILE A 124 -12.76 13.87 9.75
N ALA A 125 -12.82 13.14 10.87
CA ALA A 125 -12.69 13.73 12.20
C ALA A 125 -11.28 14.31 12.43
N LEU A 126 -10.24 13.62 11.99
CA LEU A 126 -8.86 14.09 12.08
C LEU A 126 -8.62 15.31 11.17
N GLU A 127 -9.02 15.26 9.90
CA GLU A 127 -8.90 16.41 8.97
C GLU A 127 -9.58 17.64 9.52
N LYS A 128 -10.80 17.48 10.07
CA LYS A 128 -11.54 18.58 10.67
C LYS A 128 -10.86 19.14 11.93
N ALA A 129 -10.23 18.28 12.75
CA ALA A 129 -9.60 18.69 13.99
C ALA A 129 -8.22 19.34 13.78
N ILE A 130 -7.43 18.80 12.84
CA ILE A 130 -6.05 19.23 12.57
C ILE A 130 -6.01 20.35 11.53
N ASN A 131 -6.98 20.37 10.60
CA ASN A 131 -7.12 21.34 9.51
C ASN A 131 -6.07 21.22 8.40
N VAL A 132 -5.50 20.02 8.23
CA VAL A 132 -4.67 19.65 7.08
C VAL A 132 -5.14 18.30 6.55
N LYS A 133 -4.64 17.92 5.39
CA LYS A 133 -4.90 16.63 4.79
C LYS A 133 -4.43 15.50 5.69
N VAL A 134 -5.23 14.45 5.84
CA VAL A 134 -4.86 13.22 6.55
C VAL A 134 -4.95 12.05 5.60
N ILE A 135 -3.93 11.23 5.60
CA ILE A 135 -3.92 9.95 4.89
C ILE A 135 -3.48 8.84 5.83
N ASP A 136 -3.78 7.62 5.48
CA ASP A 136 -3.32 6.44 6.20
C ASP A 136 -2.22 5.70 5.42
N ARG A 137 -1.58 4.73 6.08
CA ARG A 137 -0.53 3.90 5.48
C ARG A 137 -0.99 3.22 4.19
N THR A 138 -2.26 2.79 4.13
CA THR A 138 -2.84 2.16 2.94
C THR A 138 -2.88 3.11 1.74
N ALA A 139 -3.35 4.35 1.95
CA ALA A 139 -3.37 5.36 0.91
C ALA A 139 -1.95 5.72 0.42
N LEU A 140 -0.99 5.84 1.34
CA LEU A 140 0.41 6.10 1.01
C LEU A 140 1.01 4.99 0.13
N ILE A 141 0.81 3.72 0.51
CA ILE A 141 1.31 2.58 -0.28
C ILE A 141 0.65 2.54 -1.66
N LEU A 142 -0.65 2.79 -1.75
CA LEU A 142 -1.38 2.85 -3.02
C LEU A 142 -0.86 3.96 -3.94
N ASP A 143 -0.43 5.08 -3.38
CA ASP A 143 0.17 6.17 -4.14
C ASP A 143 1.56 5.80 -4.67
N ILE A 144 2.42 5.23 -3.82
CA ILE A 144 3.73 4.73 -4.24
C ILE A 144 3.57 3.74 -5.41
N PHE A 145 2.59 2.84 -5.32
CA PHE A 145 2.34 1.87 -6.38
C PHE A 145 1.82 2.51 -7.66
N ALA A 146 1.00 3.55 -7.56
CA ALA A 146 0.52 4.30 -8.73
C ALA A 146 1.68 4.97 -9.48
N GLN A 147 2.68 5.47 -8.74
CA GLN A 147 3.88 6.08 -9.32
C GLN A 147 4.80 5.05 -9.98
N HIS A 148 4.92 3.83 -9.43
CA HIS A 148 5.85 2.81 -9.90
C HIS A 148 5.24 1.82 -10.92
N ALA A 149 3.93 1.77 -11.07
CA ALA A 149 3.26 0.90 -12.04
C ALA A 149 3.62 1.30 -13.48
N SER A 150 4.40 0.46 -14.15
CA SER A 150 4.83 0.72 -15.53
C SER A 150 4.00 -0.08 -16.55
N SER A 151 3.62 -1.32 -16.22
CA SER A 151 2.83 -2.17 -17.10
C SER A 151 1.34 -1.79 -17.12
N SER A 152 0.66 -2.11 -18.21
CA SER A 152 -0.81 -1.93 -18.30
C SER A 152 -1.55 -2.75 -17.26
N GLU A 153 -1.03 -3.93 -16.91
CA GLU A 153 -1.58 -4.79 -15.89
C GLU A 153 -1.39 -4.20 -14.50
N GLY A 154 -0.15 -3.80 -14.14
CA GLY A 154 0.14 -3.14 -12.87
C GLY A 154 -0.71 -1.88 -12.66
N LYS A 155 -0.85 -1.03 -13.69
CA LYS A 155 -1.72 0.15 -13.65
C LYS A 155 -3.18 -0.22 -13.40
N ALA A 156 -3.71 -1.25 -14.07
CA ALA A 156 -5.08 -1.70 -13.87
C ALA A 156 -5.30 -2.26 -12.45
N GLN A 157 -4.34 -3.01 -11.94
CA GLN A 157 -4.36 -3.57 -10.58
C GLN A 157 -4.34 -2.46 -9.51
N VAL A 158 -3.42 -1.52 -9.61
CA VAL A 158 -3.33 -0.40 -8.67
C VAL A 158 -4.60 0.46 -8.72
N THR A 159 -5.10 0.78 -9.93
CA THR A 159 -6.36 1.52 -10.08
C THR A 159 -7.54 0.79 -9.43
N LEU A 160 -7.62 -0.53 -9.58
CA LEU A 160 -8.66 -1.33 -8.93
C LEU A 160 -8.55 -1.26 -7.40
N ALA A 161 -7.35 -1.45 -6.84
CA ALA A 161 -7.10 -1.35 -5.41
C ALA A 161 -7.44 0.03 -4.84
N GLN A 162 -7.07 1.10 -5.55
CA GLN A 162 -7.43 2.46 -5.19
C GLN A 162 -8.95 2.65 -5.12
N MET A 163 -9.69 2.15 -6.11
CA MET A 163 -11.15 2.21 -6.12
C MET A 163 -11.79 1.40 -4.98
N GLU A 164 -11.24 0.23 -4.66
CA GLU A 164 -11.69 -0.60 -3.53
C GLU A 164 -11.46 0.10 -2.20
N TYR A 165 -10.32 0.74 -2.03
CA TYR A 165 -10.00 1.54 -0.86
C TYR A 165 -10.93 2.75 -0.71
N MET A 166 -11.26 3.45 -1.82
CA MET A 166 -12.09 4.65 -1.79
C MET A 166 -13.58 4.37 -1.61
N LEU A 167 -14.10 3.29 -2.20
CA LEU A 167 -15.54 3.02 -2.27
C LEU A 167 -16.25 3.01 -0.90
N PRO A 168 -15.70 2.43 0.19
CA PRO A 168 -16.27 2.53 1.54
C PRO A 168 -16.21 3.97 2.09
N ARG A 169 -15.14 4.71 1.77
CA ARG A 169 -14.89 6.06 2.28
C ARG A 169 -15.82 7.11 1.69
N LEU A 170 -16.31 6.91 0.48
CA LEU A 170 -17.36 7.75 -0.12
C LEU A 170 -18.69 7.72 0.65
N ARG A 171 -18.98 6.68 1.44
CA ARG A 171 -20.19 6.65 2.30
C ARG A 171 -20.12 7.65 3.45
N GLY A 172 -19.00 7.78 4.11
CA GLY A 172 -18.83 8.69 5.23
C GLY A 172 -18.96 10.17 4.84
N TRP A 173 -18.64 10.51 3.61
CA TRP A 173 -18.78 11.87 3.07
C TRP A 173 -20.25 12.23 2.78
N GLY A 174 -21.08 11.27 2.37
CA GLY A 174 -22.51 11.49 2.13
C GLY A 174 -23.32 11.80 3.38
N ASP A 175 -23.04 11.11 4.47
CA ASP A 175 -23.74 11.30 5.74
C ASP A 175 -23.42 12.65 6.40
N THR A 176 -22.21 13.18 6.20
CA THR A 176 -21.83 14.52 6.66
C THR A 176 -22.50 15.62 5.85
N LEU A 177 -22.63 15.43 4.52
CA LEU A 177 -23.33 16.38 3.64
C LEU A 177 -24.84 16.40 3.89
N SER A 178 -25.46 15.25 4.17
CA SER A 178 -26.90 15.19 4.43
C SER A 178 -27.27 15.83 5.77
N ARG A 179 -26.43 15.72 6.79
CA ARG A 179 -26.64 16.38 8.11
C ARG A 179 -26.47 17.91 8.03
N GLN A 180 -25.57 18.41 7.18
CA GLN A 180 -25.41 19.85 6.96
C GLN A 180 -26.54 20.46 6.13
N ALA A 181 -27.10 19.72 5.17
CA ALA A 181 -28.24 20.15 4.37
C ALA A 181 -29.59 20.09 5.16
N GLY A 182 -29.69 19.23 6.19
CA GLY A 182 -30.88 19.05 7.02
C GLY A 182 -31.09 20.12 8.08
N GLY A 183 -30.19 21.08 8.27
CA GLY A 183 -30.24 22.10 9.33
C GLY A 183 -31.23 23.24 9.09
N ARG A 184 -31.98 23.28 8.00
CA ARG A 184 -33.02 24.30 7.71
C ARG A 184 -34.19 23.76 6.89
N ALA A 185 -34.89 22.79 7.38
CA ALA A 185 -36.20 22.47 6.86
C ALA A 185 -37.22 22.54 8.00
N GLY A 186 -37.93 23.67 8.06
CA GLY A 186 -39.10 23.82 8.89
C GLY A 186 -40.13 22.77 8.57
N SER A 187 -40.75 22.29 9.64
CA SER A 187 -41.99 21.56 9.73
C SER A 187 -42.90 21.66 8.49
N ASN A 188 -42.88 20.61 7.64
CA ASN A 188 -44.10 20.05 7.05
C ASN A 188 -43.78 18.68 6.42
N GLY A 189 -44.57 17.69 6.82
CA GLY A 189 -44.38 16.30 6.45
C GLY A 189 -44.41 16.06 4.94
N GLY A 190 -43.31 15.55 4.41
CA GLY A 190 -43.19 15.06 3.03
C GLY A 190 -42.23 13.87 3.01
N VAL A 191 -42.81 12.70 2.77
CA VAL A 191 -42.08 11.44 2.60
C VAL A 191 -41.11 11.57 1.43
N GLY A 192 -39.75 11.39 1.70
CA GLY A 192 -38.85 10.86 0.71
C GLY A 192 -38.16 11.82 -0.24
N LEU A 193 -37.78 13.04 0.18
CA LEU A 193 -36.83 13.85 -0.63
C LEU A 193 -35.39 13.48 -0.26
N ARG A 194 -34.83 12.50 -0.98
CA ARG A 194 -33.39 12.30 -1.07
C ARG A 194 -32.77 13.59 -1.60
N GLY A 195 -31.89 14.22 -0.80
CA GLY A 195 -31.24 15.46 -1.19
C GLY A 195 -30.38 15.28 -2.48
N PRO A 196 -30.17 16.34 -3.29
CA PRO A 196 -29.40 16.28 -4.53
C PRO A 196 -27.95 15.76 -4.34
N GLY A 197 -27.38 15.85 -3.12
CA GLY A 197 -26.08 15.27 -2.77
C GLY A 197 -26.09 13.74 -2.66
N GLU A 198 -27.17 13.16 -2.14
CA GLU A 198 -27.30 11.70 -2.01
C GLU A 198 -27.38 11.00 -3.39
N THR A 199 -28.08 11.60 -4.34
CA THR A 199 -28.18 11.09 -5.72
C THR A 199 -26.86 11.19 -6.46
N LYS A 200 -26.05 12.20 -6.22
CA LYS A 200 -24.72 12.36 -6.84
C LYS A 200 -23.77 11.29 -6.34
N ILE A 201 -23.66 11.09 -5.04
CA ILE A 201 -22.80 10.06 -4.42
C ILE A 201 -23.22 8.65 -4.87
N GLU A 202 -24.53 8.38 -4.96
CA GLU A 202 -25.00 7.07 -5.45
C GLU A 202 -24.67 6.85 -6.92
N THR A 203 -24.71 7.90 -7.74
CA THR A 203 -24.29 7.86 -9.15
C THR A 203 -22.80 7.63 -9.27
N ASP A 204 -21.98 8.32 -8.49
CA ASP A 204 -20.52 8.16 -8.49
C ASP A 204 -20.11 6.77 -8.02
N ARG A 205 -20.74 6.25 -6.97
CA ARG A 205 -20.53 4.86 -6.53
C ARG A 205 -20.90 3.83 -7.59
N ARG A 206 -21.97 4.08 -8.36
CA ARG A 206 -22.36 3.18 -9.47
C ARG A 206 -21.32 3.22 -10.59
N ARG A 207 -20.80 4.42 -10.93
CA ARG A 207 -19.75 4.58 -11.94
C ARG A 207 -18.46 3.88 -11.51
N ILE A 208 -18.02 4.06 -10.25
CA ILE A 208 -16.84 3.38 -9.70
C ILE A 208 -17.02 1.86 -9.76
N ARG A 209 -18.17 1.32 -9.32
CA ARG A 209 -18.43 -0.13 -9.41
C ARG A 209 -18.42 -0.64 -10.84
N GLN A 210 -18.95 0.12 -11.79
CA GLN A 210 -18.92 -0.26 -13.21
C GLN A 210 -17.47 -0.28 -13.73
N ARG A 211 -16.65 0.70 -13.37
CA ARG A 211 -15.24 0.74 -13.75
C ARG A 211 -14.45 -0.40 -13.11
N MET A 212 -14.66 -0.68 -11.81
CA MET A 212 -14.09 -1.84 -11.13
C MET A 212 -14.45 -3.16 -11.84
N ALA A 213 -15.71 -3.34 -12.22
CA ALA A 213 -16.15 -4.52 -12.96
C ALA A 213 -15.50 -4.64 -14.34
N LYS A 214 -15.24 -3.51 -15.02
CA LYS A 214 -14.50 -3.48 -16.28
C LYS A 214 -13.04 -3.88 -16.07
N LEU A 215 -12.35 -3.26 -15.10
CA LEU A 215 -10.96 -3.57 -14.78
C LEU A 215 -10.77 -5.04 -14.36
N ARG A 216 -11.67 -5.59 -13.56
CA ARG A 216 -11.62 -7.03 -13.21
C ARG A 216 -11.71 -7.94 -14.42
N ARG A 217 -12.51 -7.60 -15.44
CA ARG A 217 -12.58 -8.38 -16.70
C ARG A 217 -11.28 -8.24 -17.49
N GLU A 218 -10.75 -7.03 -17.65
CA GLU A 218 -9.48 -6.79 -18.33
C GLU A 218 -8.33 -7.57 -17.67
N LEU A 219 -8.26 -7.58 -16.34
CA LEU A 219 -7.29 -8.37 -15.58
C LEU A 219 -7.47 -9.88 -15.75
N ALA A 220 -8.73 -10.36 -15.82
CA ALA A 220 -9.01 -11.77 -16.09
C ALA A 220 -8.56 -12.19 -17.50
N ASP A 221 -8.75 -11.36 -18.50
CA ASP A 221 -8.29 -11.61 -19.89
C ASP A 221 -6.76 -11.63 -19.96
N MET A 222 -6.09 -10.72 -19.26
CA MET A 222 -4.61 -10.69 -19.15
C MET A 222 -4.08 -11.95 -18.45
N LYS A 223 -4.78 -12.44 -17.41
CA LYS A 223 -4.46 -13.69 -16.71
C LYS A 223 -4.49 -14.89 -17.65
N MET A 224 -5.53 -15.03 -18.46
CA MET A 224 -5.67 -16.12 -19.44
C MET A 224 -4.52 -16.10 -20.45
N SER A 225 -4.14 -14.92 -20.93
CA SER A 225 -3.01 -14.75 -21.85
C SER A 225 -1.68 -15.18 -21.22
N ARG A 226 -1.47 -14.86 -19.94
CA ARG A 226 -0.27 -15.28 -19.18
C ARG A 226 -0.22 -16.79 -18.99
N GLN A 227 -1.32 -17.40 -18.57
CA GLN A 227 -1.39 -18.86 -18.39
C GLN A 227 -1.01 -19.60 -19.69
N THR A 228 -1.48 -19.14 -20.83
CA THR A 228 -1.11 -19.72 -22.12
C THR A 228 0.39 -19.59 -22.41
N LYS A 229 1.00 -18.45 -22.09
CA LYS A 229 2.45 -18.23 -22.24
C LYS A 229 3.26 -19.07 -21.25
N ARG A 230 2.75 -19.29 -20.03
CA ARG A 230 3.36 -20.13 -18.99
C ARG A 230 3.34 -21.61 -19.38
N GLN A 231 2.20 -22.14 -19.82
CA GLN A 231 2.11 -23.52 -20.26
C GLN A 231 3.13 -23.85 -21.36
N ARG A 232 3.39 -22.90 -22.27
CA ARG A 232 4.45 -23.04 -23.29
C ARG A 232 5.86 -23.04 -22.69
N ARG A 233 6.10 -22.39 -21.54
CA ARG A 233 7.39 -22.40 -20.82
C ARG A 233 7.60 -23.70 -20.06
N HIS A 234 6.56 -24.21 -19.39
CA HIS A 234 6.60 -25.49 -18.66
C HIS A 234 6.85 -26.70 -19.58
N THR A 235 6.46 -26.63 -20.87
CA THR A 235 6.83 -27.68 -21.84
C THR A 235 8.33 -27.66 -22.21
N GLY A 236 9.09 -26.68 -21.73
CA GLY A 236 10.49 -26.42 -22.07
C GLY A 236 11.53 -26.84 -21.03
N ASP A 237 11.21 -27.65 -20.03
CA ASP A 237 12.15 -28.24 -19.05
C ASP A 237 13.15 -27.22 -18.38
N THR A 238 12.75 -25.91 -18.33
CA THR A 238 13.58 -24.86 -17.76
C THR A 238 13.08 -24.53 -16.36
N PRO A 239 13.87 -24.82 -15.29
CA PRO A 239 13.48 -24.54 -13.94
C PRO A 239 13.18 -23.05 -13.69
N SER A 240 12.21 -22.77 -12.84
CA SER A 240 11.76 -21.44 -12.44
C SER A 240 12.07 -21.15 -10.98
N VAL A 241 12.70 -20.02 -10.72
CA VAL A 241 13.05 -19.55 -9.38
C VAL A 241 12.39 -18.21 -9.15
N VAL A 242 11.61 -18.08 -8.10
CA VAL A 242 10.97 -16.82 -7.72
C VAL A 242 11.67 -16.22 -6.50
N ILE A 243 12.03 -14.95 -6.60
CA ILE A 243 12.70 -14.21 -5.53
C ILE A 243 11.66 -13.40 -4.77
N VAL A 244 11.48 -13.72 -3.50
CA VAL A 244 10.57 -13.03 -2.59
C VAL A 244 11.34 -12.43 -1.41
N GLY A 245 10.72 -11.51 -0.69
CA GLY A 245 11.31 -10.93 0.50
C GLY A 245 10.81 -9.52 0.76
N TYR A 246 11.19 -8.97 1.88
CA TYR A 246 10.77 -7.64 2.30
C TYR A 246 11.26 -6.55 1.33
N THR A 247 10.61 -5.37 1.34
CA THR A 247 11.11 -4.22 0.57
C THR A 247 12.54 -3.89 0.97
N ASN A 248 13.33 -3.45 0.01
CA ASN A 248 14.75 -3.10 0.19
C ASN A 248 15.66 -4.23 0.76
N ALA A 249 15.22 -5.49 0.76
CA ALA A 249 16.08 -6.62 1.15
C ALA A 249 17.16 -6.97 0.11
N GLY A 250 17.14 -6.34 -1.07
CA GLY A 250 18.12 -6.54 -2.14
C GLY A 250 17.74 -7.60 -3.17
N LYS A 251 16.44 -7.90 -3.36
CA LYS A 251 15.96 -8.88 -4.35
C LYS A 251 16.42 -8.57 -5.78
N SER A 252 16.19 -7.35 -6.24
CA SER A 252 16.58 -6.91 -7.61
C SER A 252 18.10 -6.84 -7.77
N SER A 253 18.84 -6.51 -6.71
CA SER A 253 20.31 -6.57 -6.69
C SER A 253 20.80 -8.00 -6.84
N LEU A 254 20.18 -8.96 -6.14
CA LEU A 254 20.50 -10.38 -6.26
C LEU A 254 20.20 -10.88 -7.68
N LEU A 255 19.02 -10.55 -8.23
CA LEU A 255 18.67 -10.89 -9.61
C LEU A 255 19.72 -10.38 -10.59
N ASN A 256 20.12 -9.11 -10.49
CA ASN A 256 21.15 -8.52 -11.35
C ASN A 256 22.50 -9.25 -11.24
N ARG A 257 22.89 -9.60 -10.03
CA ARG A 257 24.15 -10.30 -9.78
C ARG A 257 24.18 -11.70 -10.38
N ILE A 258 23.07 -12.43 -10.30
CA ILE A 258 22.95 -13.79 -10.83
C ILE A 258 22.85 -13.80 -12.36
N THR A 259 22.07 -12.88 -12.92
CA THR A 259 21.72 -12.92 -14.36
C THR A 259 22.56 -11.99 -15.23
N GLY A 260 23.37 -11.11 -14.64
CA GLY A 260 24.09 -10.05 -15.37
C GLY A 260 23.14 -9.00 -15.97
N ALA A 261 21.85 -9.01 -15.61
CA ALA A 261 20.87 -8.07 -16.11
C ALA A 261 21.08 -6.68 -15.47
N GLY A 262 20.87 -5.62 -16.24
CA GLY A 262 20.90 -4.23 -15.75
C GLY A 262 19.53 -3.76 -15.28
N VAL A 263 18.84 -4.51 -14.41
CA VAL A 263 17.57 -4.05 -13.83
C VAL A 263 17.83 -2.85 -12.93
N LEU A 264 16.99 -1.82 -13.02
CA LEU A 264 17.12 -0.64 -12.19
C LEU A 264 17.03 -1.04 -10.70
N VAL A 265 18.06 -0.74 -9.96
CA VAL A 265 18.13 -0.92 -8.50
C VAL A 265 18.14 0.48 -7.89
N GLN A 266 17.16 0.76 -7.06
CA GLN A 266 17.08 2.00 -6.29
C GLN A 266 17.03 1.64 -4.81
N ASP A 267 17.66 2.45 -3.97
CA ASP A 267 17.54 2.36 -2.52
C ASP A 267 16.23 3.04 -2.08
N ALA A 268 15.13 2.45 -2.52
CA ALA A 268 13.78 2.94 -2.25
C ALA A 268 12.84 1.74 -2.01
N LEU A 269 11.85 1.94 -1.15
CA LEU A 269 10.85 0.92 -0.91
C LEU A 269 9.98 0.76 -2.17
N PHE A 270 9.62 -0.48 -2.53
CA PHE A 270 8.81 -0.79 -3.72
C PHE A 270 9.44 -0.34 -5.07
N ALA A 271 10.76 -0.34 -5.17
CA ALA A 271 11.45 -0.05 -6.44
C ALA A 271 11.01 -0.99 -7.59
N THR A 272 10.60 -2.21 -7.26
CA THR A 272 10.03 -3.19 -8.21
C THR A 272 8.56 -3.43 -7.87
N LEU A 273 7.65 -3.07 -8.79
CA LEU A 273 6.22 -3.37 -8.70
C LEU A 273 5.82 -4.46 -9.68
N ASP A 274 6.22 -4.32 -10.94
CA ASP A 274 5.95 -5.31 -11.98
C ASP A 274 6.96 -6.46 -11.89
N PRO A 275 6.53 -7.73 -11.92
CA PRO A 275 7.44 -8.86 -11.89
C PRO A 275 8.44 -8.80 -13.04
N THR A 276 9.71 -8.93 -12.73
CA THR A 276 10.77 -8.90 -13.73
C THR A 276 11.39 -10.28 -13.87
N THR A 277 11.19 -10.91 -15.03
CA THR A 277 11.70 -12.25 -15.34
C THR A 277 12.95 -12.17 -16.19
N ARG A 278 14.00 -12.89 -15.80
CA ARG A 278 15.30 -12.97 -16.50
C ARG A 278 15.79 -14.41 -16.55
N ARG A 279 16.52 -14.73 -17.60
CA ARG A 279 17.25 -16.00 -17.72
C ARG A 279 18.63 -15.83 -17.11
N GLY A 280 19.04 -16.79 -16.29
CA GLY A 280 20.38 -16.90 -15.76
C GLY A 280 20.95 -18.27 -16.11
N GLU A 281 22.25 -18.37 -16.15
CA GLU A 281 22.98 -19.62 -16.37
C GLU A 281 23.69 -20.01 -15.07
N LEU A 282 23.45 -21.24 -14.62
CA LEU A 282 24.10 -21.78 -13.43
C LEU A 282 25.56 -22.19 -13.78
N PRO A 283 26.45 -22.33 -12.78
CA PRO A 283 27.84 -22.74 -13.00
C PRO A 283 28.01 -24.08 -13.73
N ASP A 284 26.97 -24.93 -13.70
CA ASP A 284 26.91 -26.21 -14.40
C ASP A 284 26.38 -26.11 -15.84
N GLY A 285 26.12 -24.89 -16.33
CA GLY A 285 25.64 -24.62 -17.69
C GLY A 285 24.12 -24.77 -17.85
N ARG A 286 23.36 -25.09 -16.80
CA ARG A 286 21.89 -25.16 -16.89
C ARG A 286 21.30 -23.75 -16.90
N THR A 287 20.35 -23.56 -17.80
CA THR A 287 19.55 -22.31 -17.84
C THR A 287 18.42 -22.39 -16.82
N VAL A 288 18.26 -21.32 -16.05
CA VAL A 288 17.19 -21.15 -15.05
C VAL A 288 16.50 -19.80 -15.29
N VAL A 289 15.20 -19.75 -15.06
CA VAL A 289 14.43 -18.51 -15.13
C VAL A 289 14.26 -17.95 -13.73
N PHE A 290 14.72 -16.73 -13.51
CA PHE A 290 14.58 -16.01 -12.26
C PHE A 290 13.51 -14.92 -12.41
N THR A 291 12.60 -14.83 -11.45
CA THR A 291 11.57 -13.80 -11.41
C THR A 291 11.68 -13.01 -10.10
N ASP A 292 11.96 -11.71 -10.22
CA ASP A 292 11.89 -10.76 -9.10
C ASP A 292 10.45 -10.35 -8.87
N THR A 293 10.04 -10.25 -7.60
CA THR A 293 8.69 -9.89 -7.21
C THR A 293 8.65 -8.57 -6.44
N VAL A 294 7.45 -8.02 -6.28
CA VAL A 294 7.23 -6.88 -5.41
C VAL A 294 7.72 -7.16 -3.99
N GLY A 295 8.31 -6.17 -3.35
CA GLY A 295 8.72 -6.28 -1.95
C GLY A 295 7.54 -6.28 -1.00
N PHE A 296 7.61 -7.09 0.04
CA PHE A 296 6.62 -7.08 1.12
C PHE A 296 6.92 -5.95 2.11
N VAL A 297 5.88 -5.50 2.79
CA VAL A 297 5.94 -4.55 3.91
C VAL A 297 5.05 -5.04 5.04
N ARG A 298 5.27 -4.48 6.21
CA ARG A 298 4.38 -4.70 7.34
C ARG A 298 2.97 -4.18 7.02
N TYR A 299 1.95 -4.96 7.35
CA TYR A 299 0.53 -4.60 7.08
C TYR A 299 0.26 -4.26 5.61
N LEU A 300 0.62 -5.18 4.71
CA LEU A 300 0.21 -5.04 3.31
C LEU A 300 -1.33 -5.05 3.24
N PRO A 301 -1.95 -3.98 2.70
CA PRO A 301 -3.41 -3.93 2.62
C PRO A 301 -3.99 -5.09 1.83
N THR A 302 -5.09 -5.69 2.32
CA THR A 302 -5.75 -6.83 1.64
C THR A 302 -6.16 -6.52 0.21
N GLN A 303 -6.57 -5.27 -0.05
CA GLN A 303 -6.89 -4.78 -1.40
C GLN A 303 -5.68 -4.87 -2.35
N LEU A 304 -4.48 -4.67 -1.79
CA LEU A 304 -3.24 -4.81 -2.56
C LEU A 304 -2.86 -6.27 -2.75
N VAL A 305 -3.03 -7.12 -1.75
CA VAL A 305 -2.79 -8.56 -1.88
C VAL A 305 -3.63 -9.13 -3.02
N GLU A 306 -4.92 -8.80 -3.10
CA GLU A 306 -5.77 -9.19 -4.22
C GLU A 306 -5.29 -8.62 -5.56
N SER A 307 -4.84 -7.37 -5.57
CA SER A 307 -4.33 -6.72 -6.78
C SER A 307 -3.00 -7.31 -7.25
N PHE A 308 -2.11 -7.72 -6.31
CA PHE A 308 -0.85 -8.41 -6.63
C PHE A 308 -0.98 -9.92 -6.77
N ARG A 309 -2.18 -10.43 -6.78
CA ARG A 309 -2.45 -11.85 -6.97
C ARG A 309 -1.70 -12.42 -8.19
N SER A 310 -1.55 -11.64 -9.25
CA SER A 310 -0.79 -12.04 -10.44
C SER A 310 0.71 -12.21 -10.19
N THR A 311 1.29 -11.39 -9.32
CA THR A 311 2.70 -11.52 -8.93
C THR A 311 2.88 -12.70 -7.97
N LEU A 312 1.90 -12.93 -7.11
CA LEU A 312 1.89 -14.08 -6.20
C LEU A 312 1.60 -15.41 -6.91
N GLU A 313 0.94 -15.39 -8.07
CA GLU A 313 0.81 -16.54 -8.95
C GLU A 313 2.16 -17.06 -9.47
N GLU A 314 3.18 -16.20 -9.60
CA GLU A 314 4.52 -16.63 -9.99
C GLU A 314 5.15 -17.51 -8.88
N VAL A 315 4.80 -17.28 -7.61
CA VAL A 315 5.23 -18.12 -6.49
C VAL A 315 4.59 -19.50 -6.57
N ALA A 316 3.30 -19.55 -6.93
CA ALA A 316 2.56 -20.79 -7.06
C ALA A 316 3.10 -21.73 -8.16
N ASP A 317 3.66 -21.12 -9.21
CA ASP A 317 4.18 -21.83 -10.39
C ASP A 317 5.71 -22.04 -10.34
N ALA A 318 6.38 -21.64 -9.25
CA ALA A 318 7.82 -21.76 -9.12
C ALA A 318 8.25 -23.18 -8.72
N ASP A 319 9.42 -23.61 -9.17
CA ASP A 319 10.07 -24.82 -8.69
C ASP A 319 10.79 -24.59 -7.36
N ILE A 320 11.30 -23.36 -7.15
CA ILE A 320 11.99 -22.94 -5.93
C ILE A 320 11.63 -21.49 -5.62
N VAL A 321 11.41 -21.20 -4.35
CA VAL A 321 11.27 -19.84 -3.82
C VAL A 321 12.57 -19.44 -3.11
N VAL A 322 13.16 -18.32 -3.51
CA VAL A 322 14.30 -17.71 -2.82
C VAL A 322 13.80 -16.56 -1.95
N HIS A 323 13.81 -16.75 -0.65
CA HIS A 323 13.43 -15.74 0.32
C HIS A 323 14.65 -14.91 0.73
N VAL A 324 14.74 -13.67 0.25
CA VAL A 324 15.83 -12.74 0.57
C VAL A 324 15.51 -11.98 1.84
N VAL A 325 16.39 -12.08 2.81
CA VAL A 325 16.28 -11.43 4.13
C VAL A 325 17.41 -10.42 4.29
N ASP A 326 17.10 -9.23 4.76
CA ASP A 326 18.10 -8.23 5.12
C ASP A 326 18.72 -8.59 6.48
N GLY A 327 19.99 -8.97 6.48
CA GLY A 327 20.74 -9.33 7.69
C GLY A 327 21.13 -8.14 8.56
N SER A 328 21.06 -6.93 8.03
CA SER A 328 21.37 -5.70 8.77
C SER A 328 20.16 -5.09 9.49
N ASP A 329 18.98 -5.70 9.35
CA ASP A 329 17.75 -5.23 9.95
C ASP A 329 17.70 -5.53 11.47
N ASP A 330 17.12 -4.63 12.26
CA ASP A 330 16.98 -4.81 13.71
C ASP A 330 15.97 -5.89 14.10
N PHE A 331 14.97 -6.15 13.24
CA PHE A 331 13.87 -7.11 13.47
C PHE A 331 13.68 -8.09 12.30
N PRO A 332 14.72 -8.81 11.86
CA PRO A 332 14.64 -9.62 10.67
C PRO A 332 13.65 -10.80 10.81
N LEU A 333 13.49 -11.37 12.02
CA LEU A 333 12.52 -12.45 12.27
C LEU A 333 11.09 -12.01 12.00
N GLN A 334 10.70 -10.82 12.43
CA GLN A 334 9.35 -10.30 12.19
C GLN A 334 9.08 -10.08 10.69
N LYS A 335 10.09 -9.64 9.95
CA LYS A 335 9.99 -9.51 8.50
C LYS A 335 9.86 -10.87 7.81
N ILE A 336 10.58 -11.88 8.28
CA ILE A 336 10.43 -13.27 7.81
C ILE A 336 9.00 -13.78 8.08
N GLU A 337 8.50 -13.58 9.30
CA GLU A 337 7.13 -13.98 9.68
C GLU A 337 6.09 -13.29 8.81
N SER A 338 6.25 -12.00 8.53
CA SER A 338 5.35 -11.23 7.66
C SER A 338 5.32 -11.80 6.23
N VAL A 339 6.47 -12.13 5.67
CA VAL A 339 6.58 -12.74 4.33
C VAL A 339 5.95 -14.15 4.34
N ASN A 340 6.25 -14.95 5.35
CA ASN A 340 5.71 -16.30 5.47
C ASN A 340 4.18 -16.31 5.61
N ALA A 341 3.61 -15.35 6.33
CA ALA A 341 2.16 -15.20 6.44
C ALA A 341 1.51 -14.96 5.07
N VAL A 342 2.07 -14.05 4.26
CA VAL A 342 1.55 -13.80 2.91
C VAL A 342 1.74 -15.02 2.00
N LEU A 343 2.86 -15.73 2.09
CA LEU A 343 3.07 -16.97 1.33
C LEU A 343 2.06 -18.06 1.73
N ALA A 344 1.72 -18.16 3.02
CA ALA A 344 0.70 -19.09 3.51
C ALA A 344 -0.70 -18.73 2.97
N ASP A 345 -1.06 -17.45 2.91
CA ASP A 345 -2.31 -16.99 2.30
C ASP A 345 -2.38 -17.35 0.81
N VAL A 346 -1.28 -17.18 0.08
CA VAL A 346 -1.18 -17.60 -1.33
C VAL A 346 -1.41 -19.09 -1.49
N VAL A 347 -0.76 -19.91 -0.67
CA VAL A 347 -0.93 -21.37 -0.67
C VAL A 347 -2.39 -21.75 -0.42
N ALA A 348 -3.02 -21.11 0.57
CA ALA A 348 -4.42 -21.37 0.90
C ALA A 348 -5.37 -20.98 -0.24
N ASP A 349 -5.13 -19.82 -0.87
CA ASP A 349 -5.98 -19.28 -1.95
C ASP A 349 -5.90 -20.11 -3.25
N TYR A 350 -4.73 -20.66 -3.56
CA TYR A 350 -4.52 -21.46 -4.78
C TYR A 350 -4.67 -22.96 -4.56
N GLY A 351 -4.76 -23.40 -3.30
CA GLY A 351 -4.86 -24.84 -2.95
C GLY A 351 -3.64 -25.66 -3.41
N ILE A 352 -2.46 -25.04 -3.37
CA ILE A 352 -1.18 -25.65 -3.77
C ILE A 352 -0.31 -25.94 -2.55
N GLU A 353 0.74 -26.74 -2.74
CA GLU A 353 1.82 -26.84 -1.79
C GLU A 353 2.86 -25.75 -2.06
N LEU A 354 3.41 -25.16 -0.99
CA LEU A 354 4.49 -24.18 -1.14
C LEU A 354 5.72 -24.87 -1.73
N PRO A 355 6.29 -24.34 -2.81
CA PRO A 355 7.56 -24.85 -3.33
C PRO A 355 8.67 -24.79 -2.27
N PRO A 356 9.77 -25.57 -2.42
CA PRO A 356 10.90 -25.48 -1.52
C PRO A 356 11.39 -24.03 -1.38
N VAL A 357 11.57 -23.58 -0.13
CA VAL A 357 12.02 -22.21 0.18
C VAL A 357 13.48 -22.22 0.56
N LEU A 358 14.29 -21.48 -0.17
CA LEU A 358 15.70 -21.21 0.16
C LEU A 358 15.83 -19.82 0.77
N THR A 359 16.15 -19.73 2.05
CA THR A 359 16.41 -18.44 2.71
C THR A 359 17.81 -17.96 2.42
N VAL A 360 17.94 -16.75 1.92
CA VAL A 360 19.20 -16.08 1.60
C VAL A 360 19.32 -14.81 2.45
N VAL A 361 20.33 -14.76 3.32
CA VAL A 361 20.64 -13.57 4.10
C VAL A 361 21.54 -12.66 3.29
N ASN A 362 21.05 -11.47 3.00
CA ASN A 362 21.75 -10.43 2.25
C ASN A 362 22.29 -9.35 3.19
N LYS A 363 23.13 -8.46 2.71
CA LYS A 363 23.76 -7.35 3.44
C LYS A 363 24.58 -7.82 4.66
N CYS A 364 25.17 -9.00 4.58
CA CYS A 364 25.97 -9.58 5.67
C CYS A 364 27.27 -8.79 5.96
N ASP A 365 27.68 -7.92 5.05
CA ASP A 365 28.81 -7.00 5.18
C ASP A 365 28.57 -5.88 6.20
N VAL A 366 27.31 -5.52 6.42
CA VAL A 366 26.89 -4.52 7.41
C VAL A 366 26.09 -5.11 8.59
N ALA A 367 25.77 -6.41 8.52
CA ALA A 367 25.07 -7.12 9.57
C ALA A 367 25.99 -7.44 10.76
N GLU A 368 25.43 -7.42 11.98
CA GLU A 368 26.17 -7.94 13.13
C GLU A 368 26.39 -9.46 12.98
N PRO A 369 27.61 -9.97 13.37
CA PRO A 369 27.96 -11.39 13.18
C PRO A 369 26.97 -12.39 13.79
N ILE A 370 26.32 -12.03 14.90
CA ILE A 370 25.34 -12.86 15.60
C ILE A 370 24.08 -13.07 14.76
N THR A 371 23.66 -12.06 14.02
CA THR A 371 22.46 -12.10 13.19
C THR A 371 22.62 -13.10 12.05
N SER A 372 23.78 -13.10 11.37
CA SER A 372 24.04 -13.98 10.23
C SER A 372 24.10 -15.47 10.61
N VAL A 373 24.58 -15.81 11.83
CA VAL A 373 24.68 -17.21 12.32
C VAL A 373 23.31 -17.74 12.71
N SER A 374 22.44 -16.92 13.30
CA SER A 374 21.12 -17.36 13.77
C SER A 374 20.17 -17.76 12.63
N TYR A 375 20.36 -17.22 11.43
CA TYR A 375 19.48 -17.48 10.27
C TYR A 375 19.88 -18.72 9.45
N THR A 376 21.14 -19.12 9.43
CA THR A 376 21.57 -20.31 8.70
C THR A 376 20.97 -21.63 9.25
N HIS A 377 20.36 -21.59 10.43
CA HIS A 377 19.74 -22.74 11.09
C HIS A 377 18.20 -22.68 11.13
N LEU A 378 17.57 -21.63 10.60
CA LEU A 378 16.12 -21.56 10.45
C LEU A 378 15.66 -22.30 9.19
N THR A 379 15.78 -23.62 9.20
CA THR A 379 15.01 -24.48 8.30
C THR A 379 13.55 -24.42 8.73
N LEU A 380 12.64 -24.01 7.81
CA LEU A 380 11.21 -24.16 8.02
C LEU A 380 10.93 -25.61 8.47
N PRO A 381 10.07 -25.85 9.50
CA PRO A 381 9.70 -27.18 9.87
C PRO A 381 8.96 -27.83 8.69
N THR A 382 9.64 -28.67 7.95
CA THR A 382 9.00 -29.64 7.08
C THR A 382 8.12 -30.50 7.98
N LYS A 383 6.80 -30.32 7.90
CA LYS A 383 5.88 -31.30 8.49
C LYS A 383 6.18 -32.66 7.87
N ALA A 384 6.65 -33.58 8.73
CA ALA A 384 6.69 -34.99 8.41
C ALA A 384 5.26 -35.54 8.30
#